data_ee89dd82f205a4ceabf1ff1f928251a7
#
_entry.id   ee89dd82f205a4ceabf1ff1f928251a7
#
_cell.length_a   1.000
_cell.length_b   1.000
_cell.length_c   1.000
_cell.angle_alpha   90.00
_cell.angle_beta   90.00
_cell.angle_gamma   90.00
#
_symmetry.space_group_name_H-M   'P 1'
#
loop_
_entity.id
_entity.type
_entity.pdbx_description
1 polymer ?
#
loop_
_entity_poly.entity_id
_entity_poly.type
_entity_poly.pdbx_seq_one_letter_code
_entity_poly.pdbx_strand_id
1 'polypeptide(L)'
;MLKIAICDDDAGDRERIAEDLRVYAAAHQEHSIEMTVYSSAFAMLDAFEKAGCPDIALLDICMPGMLGTELARDILRCSENTDILFLTTSSDYAVDAFALHAADYIQKPYTQEKLSASLDRVIALRQERTWLLLPCEGELHRIALEDVLYIETDGKRRSFSLASGRKLTARLTAAQLQDCLAGRRGMI
;
A
#
# COMPACT_ATOMS: atom_id res chain seq x y z
N MET A 1 -9.06 10.43 2.70
CA MET A 1 -8.35 10.76 1.44
C MET A 1 -7.48 9.56 1.11
N LEU A 2 -7.63 8.98 -0.06
CA LEU A 2 -6.90 7.82 -0.55
C LEU A 2 -5.78 8.30 -1.47
N LYS A 3 -4.53 7.96 -1.17
CA LYS A 3 -3.37 8.33 -1.98
C LYS A 3 -3.03 7.22 -2.96
N ILE A 4 -3.09 7.50 -4.25
CA ILE A 4 -2.75 6.55 -5.32
C ILE A 4 -1.54 7.09 -6.09
N ALA A 5 -0.50 6.27 -6.22
CA ALA A 5 0.68 6.61 -7.00
C ALA A 5 0.78 5.71 -8.24
N ILE A 6 1.15 6.30 -9.38
CA ILE A 6 1.38 5.61 -10.64
C ILE A 6 2.88 5.68 -10.96
N CYS A 7 3.48 4.56 -11.36
CA CYS A 7 4.84 4.52 -11.89
C CYS A 7 4.89 3.70 -13.17
N ASP A 8 5.29 4.32 -14.26
CA ASP A 8 5.40 3.73 -15.57
C ASP A 8 6.38 4.57 -16.41
N ASP A 9 7.29 4.02 -17.18
CA ASP A 9 8.24 4.77 -17.97
C ASP A 9 7.66 5.23 -19.33
N ASP A 10 6.63 4.57 -19.83
CA ASP A 10 5.92 5.01 -21.04
C ASP A 10 4.96 6.16 -20.76
N ALA A 11 5.11 7.27 -21.48
CA ALA A 11 4.31 8.47 -21.29
C ALA A 11 2.83 8.25 -21.64
N GLY A 12 2.57 7.46 -22.69
CA GLY A 12 1.21 7.17 -23.15
C GLY A 12 0.44 6.30 -22.14
N ASP A 13 1.11 5.29 -21.61
CA ASP A 13 0.54 4.42 -20.58
C ASP A 13 0.27 5.21 -19.28
N ARG A 14 1.21 6.05 -18.84
CA ARG A 14 1.01 6.94 -17.68
C ARG A 14 -0.22 7.84 -17.85
N GLU A 15 -0.36 8.47 -19.02
CA GLU A 15 -1.48 9.37 -19.28
C GLU A 15 -2.81 8.60 -19.31
N ARG A 16 -2.83 7.42 -19.92
CA ARG A 16 -3.98 6.53 -19.94
C ARG A 16 -4.40 6.10 -18.55
N ILE A 17 -3.47 5.59 -17.74
CA ILE A 17 -3.75 5.17 -16.36
C ILE A 17 -4.28 6.36 -15.53
N ALA A 18 -3.67 7.52 -15.69
CA ALA A 18 -4.10 8.73 -14.99
C ALA A 18 -5.51 9.17 -15.39
N GLU A 19 -5.88 9.05 -16.67
CA GLU A 19 -7.22 9.38 -17.14
C GLU A 19 -8.25 8.34 -16.64
N ASP A 20 -7.94 7.06 -16.72
CA ASP A 20 -8.79 5.99 -16.17
C ASP A 20 -9.06 6.20 -14.67
N LEU A 21 -8.04 6.65 -13.89
CA LEU A 21 -8.19 6.99 -12.48
C LEU A 21 -9.04 8.25 -12.25
N ARG A 22 -8.94 9.27 -13.12
CA ARG A 22 -9.81 10.46 -13.03
C ARG A 22 -11.27 10.09 -13.26
N VAL A 23 -11.54 9.26 -14.26
CA VAL A 23 -12.89 8.75 -14.53
C VAL A 23 -13.40 7.92 -13.34
N TYR A 24 -12.55 7.05 -12.79
CA TYR A 24 -12.87 6.29 -11.59
C TYR A 24 -13.21 7.20 -10.40
N ALA A 25 -12.38 8.20 -10.11
CA ALA A 25 -12.59 9.15 -9.01
C ALA A 25 -13.87 9.97 -9.18
N ALA A 26 -14.22 10.34 -10.43
CA ALA A 26 -15.45 11.05 -10.72
C ALA A 26 -16.71 10.22 -10.48
N ALA A 27 -16.62 8.89 -10.71
CA ALA A 27 -17.71 7.94 -10.46
C ALA A 27 -17.85 7.57 -8.96
N HIS A 28 -16.76 7.67 -8.18
CA HIS A 28 -16.69 7.25 -6.77
C HIS A 28 -16.38 8.45 -5.85
N GLN A 29 -17.28 9.43 -5.85
CA GLN A 29 -17.09 10.69 -5.09
C GLN A 29 -17.04 10.51 -3.57
N GLU A 30 -17.47 9.36 -3.04
CA GLU A 30 -17.32 8.97 -1.64
C GLU A 30 -15.84 8.77 -1.25
N HIS A 31 -14.96 8.54 -2.23
CA HIS A 31 -13.52 8.43 -2.05
C HIS A 31 -12.82 9.70 -2.51
N SER A 32 -12.29 10.49 -1.57
CA SER A 32 -11.38 11.57 -1.93
C SER A 32 -10.05 10.96 -2.36
N ILE A 33 -9.73 10.97 -3.66
CA ILE A 33 -8.52 10.38 -4.24
C ILE A 33 -7.51 11.49 -4.55
N GLU A 34 -6.30 11.34 -4.03
CA GLU A 34 -5.11 12.11 -4.39
C GLU A 34 -4.21 11.25 -5.27
N MET A 35 -3.90 11.71 -6.48
CA MET A 35 -3.10 10.98 -7.45
C MET A 35 -1.74 11.65 -7.68
N THR A 36 -0.68 10.85 -7.65
CA THR A 36 0.67 11.26 -8.06
C THR A 36 1.20 10.34 -9.16
N VAL A 37 2.02 10.90 -10.07
CA VAL A 37 2.49 10.17 -11.25
C VAL A 37 4.01 10.29 -11.37
N TYR A 38 4.68 9.17 -11.59
CA TYR A 38 6.13 9.08 -11.70
C TYR A 38 6.52 8.38 -13.00
N SER A 39 7.60 8.86 -13.63
CA SER A 39 8.14 8.29 -14.88
C SER A 39 9.30 7.33 -14.64
N SER A 40 9.68 7.08 -13.39
CA SER A 40 10.72 6.12 -13.03
C SER A 40 10.59 5.68 -11.58
N ALA A 41 11.07 4.46 -11.31
CA ALA A 41 11.11 3.89 -9.97
C ALA A 41 11.90 4.76 -8.98
N PHE A 42 13.04 5.30 -9.40
CA PHE A 42 13.88 6.15 -8.55
C PHE A 42 13.20 7.45 -8.15
N ALA A 43 12.48 8.10 -9.09
CA ALA A 43 11.72 9.32 -8.78
C ALA A 43 10.59 9.05 -7.76
N MET A 44 9.96 7.88 -7.86
CA MET A 44 8.92 7.46 -6.92
C MET A 44 9.50 7.21 -5.53
N LEU A 45 10.61 6.48 -5.40
CA LEU A 45 11.26 6.21 -4.12
C LEU A 45 11.75 7.49 -3.44
N ASP A 46 12.41 8.40 -4.17
CA ASP A 46 12.85 9.69 -3.63
C ASP A 46 11.69 10.55 -3.12
N ALA A 47 10.54 10.49 -3.78
CA ALA A 47 9.34 11.18 -3.31
C ALA A 47 8.77 10.55 -2.03
N PHE A 48 8.81 9.23 -1.90
CA PHE A 48 8.27 8.54 -0.73
C PHE A 48 9.10 8.74 0.54
N GLU A 49 10.42 8.89 0.40
CA GLU A 49 11.28 9.29 1.53
C GLU A 49 10.87 10.64 2.13
N LYS A 50 10.34 11.55 1.29
CA LYS A 50 9.99 12.92 1.70
C LYS A 50 8.52 13.09 2.11
N ALA A 51 7.61 12.41 1.43
CA ALA A 51 6.17 12.62 1.56
C ALA A 51 5.42 11.41 2.14
N GLY A 52 6.12 10.29 2.40
CA GLY A 52 5.52 9.02 2.83
C GLY A 52 4.95 8.22 1.65
N CYS A 53 4.66 6.94 1.92
CA CYS A 53 4.16 6.01 0.92
C CYS A 53 2.67 6.22 0.62
N PRO A 54 2.21 5.86 -0.61
CA PRO A 54 0.80 5.91 -0.97
C PRO A 54 0.01 4.77 -0.31
N ASP A 55 -1.32 4.88 -0.39
CA ASP A 55 -2.22 3.79 -0.01
C ASP A 55 -2.23 2.68 -1.07
N ILE A 56 -2.20 3.05 -2.35
CA ILE A 56 -2.19 2.14 -3.50
C ILE A 56 -1.08 2.59 -4.46
N ALA A 57 -0.28 1.65 -4.96
CA ALA A 57 0.72 1.88 -6.00
C ALA A 57 0.38 1.06 -7.25
N LEU A 58 0.17 1.76 -8.38
CA LEU A 58 0.01 1.19 -9.71
C LEU A 58 1.36 1.21 -10.41
N LEU A 59 1.94 0.04 -10.66
CA LEU A 59 3.32 -0.09 -11.11
C LEU A 59 3.42 -0.84 -12.43
N ASP A 60 4.10 -0.25 -13.43
CA ASP A 60 4.63 -1.09 -14.50
C ASP A 60 5.81 -1.92 -13.99
N ILE A 61 6.02 -3.09 -14.57
CA ILE A 61 7.12 -3.98 -14.19
C ILE A 61 8.36 -3.73 -15.05
N CYS A 62 8.16 -3.52 -16.35
CA CYS A 62 9.24 -3.49 -17.32
C CYS A 62 9.83 -2.08 -17.50
N MET A 63 10.32 -1.47 -16.42
CA MET A 63 10.90 -0.13 -16.46
C MET A 63 12.44 -0.15 -16.56
N PRO A 64 13.06 0.85 -17.23
CA PRO A 64 14.52 0.99 -17.27
C PRO A 64 15.13 1.20 -15.88
N GLY A 65 16.23 0.50 -15.59
CA GLY A 65 17.06 0.69 -14.41
C GLY A 65 16.57 -0.02 -13.13
N MET A 66 15.27 -0.26 -12.96
CA MET A 66 14.71 -1.02 -11.84
C MET A 66 13.39 -1.66 -12.25
N LEU A 67 13.24 -2.95 -11.99
CA LEU A 67 11.97 -3.64 -12.23
C LEU A 67 10.89 -3.16 -11.24
N GLY A 68 9.63 -3.11 -11.70
CA GLY A 68 8.51 -2.77 -10.83
C GLY A 68 8.34 -3.73 -9.64
N THR A 69 8.76 -4.98 -9.76
CA THR A 69 8.80 -5.95 -8.66
C THR A 69 9.87 -5.62 -7.61
N GLU A 70 10.99 -5.03 -8.01
CA GLU A 70 12.02 -4.53 -7.08
C GLU A 70 11.51 -3.27 -6.38
N LEU A 71 10.93 -2.33 -7.15
CA LEU A 71 10.28 -1.14 -6.62
C LEU A 71 9.20 -1.50 -5.59
N ALA A 72 8.32 -2.45 -5.91
CA ALA A 72 7.27 -2.92 -5.01
C ALA A 72 7.86 -3.46 -3.69
N ARG A 73 8.95 -4.23 -3.77
CA ARG A 73 9.64 -4.75 -2.58
C ARG A 73 10.19 -3.64 -1.70
N ASP A 74 10.76 -2.59 -2.30
CA ASP A 74 11.28 -1.45 -1.55
C ASP A 74 10.14 -0.60 -0.94
N ILE A 75 9.03 -0.41 -1.66
CA ILE A 75 7.83 0.23 -1.13
C ILE A 75 7.31 -0.54 0.08
N LEU A 76 7.14 -1.87 -0.02
CA LEU A 76 6.62 -2.70 1.05
C LEU A 76 7.55 -2.76 2.28
N ARG A 77 8.86 -2.57 2.11
CA ARG A 77 9.79 -2.40 3.24
C ARG A 77 9.58 -1.09 3.99
N CYS A 78 9.19 -0.03 3.28
CA CYS A 78 8.90 1.27 3.89
C CYS A 78 7.48 1.33 4.47
N SER A 79 6.51 0.71 3.79
CA SER A 79 5.10 0.70 4.18
C SER A 79 4.43 -0.62 3.79
N GLU A 80 4.17 -1.46 4.78
CA GLU A 80 3.39 -2.69 4.62
C GLU A 80 1.92 -2.41 4.26
N ASN A 81 1.47 -1.18 4.46
CA ASN A 81 0.08 -0.76 4.23
C ASN A 81 -0.19 -0.30 2.80
N THR A 82 0.81 -0.33 1.93
CA THR A 82 0.63 0.02 0.51
C THR A 82 0.17 -1.21 -0.27
N ASP A 83 -0.98 -1.12 -0.91
CA ASP A 83 -1.45 -2.17 -1.81
C ASP A 83 -0.82 -1.99 -3.19
N ILE A 84 -0.18 -3.04 -3.71
CA ILE A 84 0.51 -3.03 -4.99
C ILE A 84 -0.39 -3.63 -6.06
N LEU A 85 -0.61 -2.88 -7.15
CA LEU A 85 -1.23 -3.39 -8.39
C LEU A 85 -0.23 -3.26 -9.52
N PHE A 86 0.06 -4.35 -10.19
CA PHE A 86 0.89 -4.32 -11.38
C PHE A 86 0.05 -4.12 -12.64
N LEU A 87 0.48 -3.17 -13.50
CA LEU A 87 -0.05 -2.97 -14.84
C LEU A 87 1.11 -3.12 -15.82
N THR A 88 1.22 -4.23 -16.55
CA THR A 88 2.40 -4.52 -17.36
C THR A 88 2.05 -5.27 -18.66
N THR A 89 2.90 -5.14 -19.65
CA THR A 89 2.79 -5.90 -20.90
C THR A 89 3.30 -7.34 -20.77
N SER A 90 4.19 -7.63 -19.80
CA SER A 90 4.73 -8.97 -19.60
C SER A 90 3.81 -9.83 -18.72
N SER A 91 3.79 -11.14 -18.97
CA SER A 91 3.17 -12.15 -18.11
C SER A 91 4.17 -12.89 -17.21
N ASP A 92 5.46 -12.69 -17.40
CA ASP A 92 6.53 -13.52 -16.83
C ASP A 92 6.73 -13.30 -15.34
N TYR A 93 6.28 -12.14 -14.82
CA TYR A 93 6.46 -11.74 -13.43
C TYR A 93 5.28 -12.03 -12.51
N ALA A 94 4.28 -12.79 -12.99
CA ALA A 94 3.08 -13.08 -12.19
C ALA A 94 3.40 -13.86 -10.90
N VAL A 95 4.41 -14.75 -10.95
CA VAL A 95 4.88 -15.50 -9.77
C VAL A 95 5.55 -14.58 -8.75
N ASP A 96 6.36 -13.63 -9.23
CA ASP A 96 7.01 -12.64 -8.36
C ASP A 96 5.98 -11.70 -7.72
N ALA A 97 4.99 -11.26 -8.48
CA ALA A 97 3.87 -10.45 -7.99
C ALA A 97 3.08 -11.19 -6.90
N PHE A 98 2.81 -12.48 -7.10
CA PHE A 98 2.16 -13.32 -6.10
C PHE A 98 3.00 -13.46 -4.83
N ALA A 99 4.31 -13.66 -4.95
CA ALA A 99 5.22 -13.75 -3.80
C ALA A 99 5.32 -12.44 -3.00
N LEU A 100 5.04 -11.29 -3.64
CA LEU A 100 4.95 -9.97 -3.01
C LEU A 100 3.56 -9.67 -2.43
N HIS A 101 2.61 -10.63 -2.51
CA HIS A 101 1.21 -10.42 -2.12
C HIS A 101 0.58 -9.20 -2.83
N ALA A 102 0.93 -9.01 -4.12
CA ALA A 102 0.31 -7.94 -4.90
C ALA A 102 -1.22 -8.08 -4.90
N ALA A 103 -1.90 -6.97 -4.73
CA ALA A 103 -3.36 -6.94 -4.65
C ALA A 103 -4.01 -7.30 -5.99
N ASP A 104 -3.36 -6.98 -7.11
CA ASP A 104 -3.75 -7.45 -8.45
C ASP A 104 -2.59 -7.39 -9.45
N TYR A 105 -2.81 -8.10 -10.58
CA TYR A 105 -1.92 -8.13 -11.74
C TYR A 105 -2.73 -7.97 -13.01
N ILE A 106 -2.60 -6.82 -13.67
CA ILE A 106 -3.36 -6.45 -14.86
C ILE A 106 -2.42 -6.43 -16.06
N GLN A 107 -2.68 -7.31 -17.03
CA GLN A 107 -1.92 -7.33 -18.27
C GLN A 107 -2.44 -6.25 -19.24
N LYS A 108 -1.52 -5.47 -19.79
CA LYS A 108 -1.78 -4.52 -20.87
C LYS A 108 -1.87 -5.26 -22.23
N PRO A 109 -2.77 -4.87 -23.15
CA PRO A 109 -3.76 -3.81 -22.98
C PRO A 109 -4.93 -4.25 -22.10
N TYR A 110 -5.46 -3.35 -21.30
CA TYR A 110 -6.60 -3.60 -20.43
C TYR A 110 -7.77 -2.64 -20.76
N THR A 111 -8.95 -2.92 -20.23
CA THR A 111 -10.10 -2.01 -20.31
C THR A 111 -10.24 -1.22 -19.00
N GLN A 112 -10.86 -0.04 -19.09
CA GLN A 112 -11.13 0.79 -17.91
C GLN A 112 -11.94 0.04 -16.85
N GLU A 113 -12.92 -0.77 -17.26
CA GLU A 113 -13.75 -1.59 -16.36
C GLU A 113 -12.89 -2.59 -15.57
N LYS A 114 -11.83 -3.13 -16.19
CA LYS A 114 -10.91 -4.05 -15.53
C LYS A 114 -10.13 -3.35 -14.43
N LEU A 115 -9.62 -2.15 -14.69
CA LEU A 115 -8.92 -1.35 -13.68
C LEU A 115 -9.87 -0.92 -12.56
N SER A 116 -11.07 -0.45 -12.92
CA SER A 116 -12.10 -0.05 -11.94
C SER A 116 -12.48 -1.21 -11.02
N ALA A 117 -12.76 -2.40 -11.56
CA ALA A 117 -13.09 -3.58 -10.76
C ALA A 117 -11.95 -4.00 -9.81
N SER A 118 -10.69 -3.84 -10.24
CA SER A 118 -9.52 -4.08 -9.38
C SER A 118 -9.44 -3.08 -8.25
N LEU A 119 -9.64 -1.79 -8.53
CA LEU A 119 -9.65 -0.74 -7.51
C LEU A 119 -10.78 -0.94 -6.50
N ASP A 120 -12.01 -1.25 -6.97
CA ASP A 120 -13.15 -1.53 -6.08
C ASP A 120 -12.82 -2.64 -5.09
N ARG A 121 -12.26 -3.75 -5.59
CA ARG A 121 -11.87 -4.88 -4.75
C ARG A 121 -10.80 -4.49 -3.72
N VAL A 122 -9.76 -3.79 -4.15
CA VAL A 122 -8.67 -3.37 -3.25
C VAL A 122 -9.16 -2.39 -2.19
N ILE A 123 -9.97 -1.41 -2.59
CA ILE A 123 -10.53 -0.42 -1.68
C ILE A 123 -11.49 -1.08 -0.68
N ALA A 124 -12.35 -2.01 -1.12
CA ALA A 124 -13.25 -2.75 -0.23
C ALA A 124 -12.47 -3.56 0.82
N LEU A 125 -11.47 -4.35 0.38
CA LEU A 125 -10.60 -5.11 1.29
C LEU A 125 -9.88 -4.19 2.27
N ARG A 126 -9.41 -3.03 1.81
CA ARG A 126 -8.74 -2.04 2.62
C ARG A 126 -9.66 -1.42 3.68
N GLN A 127 -10.95 -1.25 3.38
CA GLN A 127 -11.96 -0.77 4.34
C GLN A 127 -12.30 -1.83 5.41
N GLU A 128 -12.25 -3.10 5.05
CA GLU A 128 -12.51 -4.23 5.97
C GLU A 128 -11.32 -4.50 6.92
N ARG A 129 -10.11 -4.04 6.58
CA ARG A 129 -8.93 -4.22 7.44
C ARG A 129 -9.11 -3.56 8.81
N THR A 130 -8.87 -4.32 9.85
CA THR A 130 -8.75 -3.76 11.21
C THR A 130 -7.37 -3.15 11.39
N TRP A 131 -7.33 -1.86 11.69
CA TRP A 131 -6.10 -1.11 11.85
C TRP A 131 -5.74 -0.90 13.31
N LEU A 132 -4.49 -1.15 13.64
CA LEU A 132 -3.89 -0.78 14.91
C LEU A 132 -3.16 0.55 14.77
N LEU A 133 -3.39 1.46 15.70
CA LEU A 133 -2.63 2.72 15.82
C LEU A 133 -1.67 2.59 17.00
N LEU A 134 -0.37 2.48 16.72
CA LEU A 134 0.66 2.25 17.73
C LEU A 134 1.53 3.51 17.90
N PRO A 135 1.58 4.11 19.09
CA PRO A 135 2.50 5.19 19.41
C PRO A 135 3.91 4.60 19.64
N CYS A 136 4.77 4.68 18.64
CA CYS A 136 6.14 4.19 18.70
C CYS A 136 7.11 5.38 18.51
N GLU A 137 8.05 5.57 19.42
CA GLU A 137 9.14 6.57 19.33
C GLU A 137 8.67 8.01 19.05
N GLY A 138 7.45 8.36 19.48
CA GLY A 138 6.88 9.70 19.29
C GLY A 138 6.10 9.88 18.00
N GLU A 139 6.02 8.85 17.16
CA GLU A 139 5.22 8.80 15.96
C GLU A 139 4.06 7.81 16.09
N LEU A 140 2.99 8.05 15.36
CA LEU A 140 1.84 7.17 15.31
C LEU A 140 1.92 6.26 14.07
N HIS A 141 2.20 4.98 14.30
CA HIS A 141 2.24 3.96 13.24
C HIS A 141 0.88 3.31 13.07
N ARG A 142 0.41 3.23 11.84
CA ARG A 142 -0.79 2.50 11.45
C ARG A 142 -0.36 1.17 10.84
N ILE A 143 -0.78 0.05 11.45
CA ILE A 143 -0.50 -1.30 10.96
C ILE A 143 -1.81 -2.09 10.83
N ALA A 144 -1.89 -3.00 9.86
CA ALA A 144 -3.02 -3.91 9.78
C ALA A 144 -2.91 -5.00 10.86
N LEU A 145 -4.00 -5.32 11.52
CA LEU A 145 -4.00 -6.35 12.56
C LEU A 145 -3.60 -7.73 11.99
N GLU A 146 -3.96 -8.00 10.76
CA GLU A 146 -3.64 -9.24 10.04
C GLU A 146 -2.13 -9.43 9.78
N ASP A 147 -1.36 -8.34 9.75
CA ASP A 147 0.09 -8.38 9.58
C ASP A 147 0.84 -8.69 10.89
N VAL A 148 0.15 -8.66 12.03
CA VAL A 148 0.77 -8.94 13.33
C VAL A 148 0.86 -10.44 13.56
N LEU A 149 2.08 -10.96 13.55
CA LEU A 149 2.33 -12.41 13.80
C LEU A 149 2.19 -12.75 15.29
N TYR A 150 2.80 -11.93 16.15
CA TYR A 150 2.72 -12.10 17.61
C TYR A 150 3.10 -10.79 18.33
N ILE A 151 2.70 -10.71 19.60
CA ILE A 151 2.98 -9.58 20.48
C ILE A 151 3.71 -10.09 21.71
N GLU A 152 4.94 -9.62 21.91
CA GLU A 152 5.71 -9.87 23.14
C GLU A 152 5.39 -8.79 24.16
N THR A 153 5.27 -9.21 25.41
CA THR A 153 4.91 -8.31 26.52
C THR A 153 5.98 -8.34 27.59
N ASP A 154 6.55 -7.18 27.89
CA ASP A 154 7.47 -6.96 29.01
C ASP A 154 7.01 -5.72 29.79
N GLY A 155 6.35 -5.94 30.91
CA GLY A 155 5.72 -4.88 31.70
C GLY A 155 4.68 -4.08 30.87
N LYS A 156 4.96 -2.79 30.62
CA LYS A 156 4.16 -1.91 29.74
C LYS A 156 4.72 -1.85 28.31
N ARG A 157 5.84 -2.50 28.04
CA ARG A 157 6.43 -2.56 26.72
C ARG A 157 5.76 -3.66 25.90
N ARG A 158 5.27 -3.33 24.73
CA ARG A 158 4.63 -4.26 23.78
C ARG A 158 5.43 -4.21 22.48
N SER A 159 5.97 -5.36 22.07
CA SER A 159 6.71 -5.49 20.83
C SER A 159 5.87 -6.31 19.86
N PHE A 160 5.48 -5.67 18.76
CA PHE A 160 4.68 -6.25 17.68
C PHE A 160 5.63 -6.74 16.59
N SER A 161 5.64 -8.04 16.33
CA SER A 161 6.39 -8.65 15.22
C SER A 161 5.47 -8.80 14.04
N LEU A 162 5.86 -8.23 12.90
CA LEU A 162 5.04 -8.14 11.70
C LEU A 162 5.48 -9.17 10.65
N ALA A 163 4.59 -9.54 9.75
CA ALA A 163 4.84 -10.49 8.66
C ALA A 163 5.99 -10.07 7.74
N SER A 164 6.23 -8.78 7.58
CA SER A 164 7.38 -8.21 6.84
C SER A 164 8.73 -8.42 7.52
N GLY A 165 8.77 -8.91 8.76
CA GLY A 165 9.96 -9.00 9.59
C GLY A 165 10.28 -7.73 10.40
N ARG A 166 9.50 -6.64 10.25
CA ARG A 166 9.63 -5.44 11.11
C ARG A 166 9.18 -5.75 12.53
N LYS A 167 9.78 -5.05 13.48
CA LYS A 167 9.37 -5.09 14.89
C LYS A 167 9.11 -3.67 15.37
N LEU A 168 7.89 -3.40 15.81
CA LEU A 168 7.47 -2.13 16.40
C LEU A 168 7.31 -2.30 17.90
N THR A 169 7.73 -1.30 18.66
CA THR A 169 7.62 -1.34 20.11
C THR A 169 6.88 -0.11 20.63
N ALA A 170 5.76 -0.35 21.31
CA ALA A 170 4.93 0.67 21.93
C ALA A 170 4.88 0.49 23.45
N ARG A 171 4.65 1.57 24.20
CA ARG A 171 4.31 1.51 25.62
C ARG A 171 2.80 1.57 25.80
N LEU A 172 2.19 0.42 26.07
CA LEU A 172 0.75 0.29 26.24
C LEU A 172 0.42 -0.46 27.51
N THR A 173 -0.59 0.00 28.24
CA THR A 173 -1.21 -0.79 29.32
C THR A 173 -1.99 -1.98 28.72
N ALA A 174 -2.35 -2.96 29.56
CA ALA A 174 -3.16 -4.09 29.09
C ALA A 174 -4.52 -3.65 28.54
N ALA A 175 -5.15 -2.64 29.17
CA ALA A 175 -6.42 -2.08 28.70
C ALA A 175 -6.27 -1.40 27.33
N GLN A 176 -5.24 -0.55 27.15
CA GLN A 176 -4.95 0.10 25.88
C GLN A 176 -4.67 -0.92 24.76
N LEU A 177 -3.94 -1.99 25.06
CA LEU A 177 -3.72 -3.06 24.09
C LEU A 177 -5.02 -3.74 23.69
N GLN A 178 -5.90 -4.05 24.65
CA GLN A 178 -7.22 -4.63 24.37
C GLN A 178 -8.08 -3.70 23.51
N ASP A 179 -8.09 -2.40 23.80
CA ASP A 179 -8.83 -1.41 23.02
C ASP A 179 -8.30 -1.31 21.57
N CYS A 180 -6.97 -1.33 21.40
CA CYS A 180 -6.35 -1.39 20.08
C CYS A 180 -6.79 -2.65 19.31
N LEU A 181 -6.69 -3.84 19.93
CA LEU A 181 -7.05 -5.11 19.30
C LEU A 181 -8.55 -5.24 19.01
N ALA A 182 -9.41 -4.57 19.78
CA ALA A 182 -10.85 -4.55 19.55
C ALA A 182 -11.28 -3.58 18.43
N GLY A 183 -10.35 -2.93 17.76
CA GLY A 183 -10.64 -1.91 16.73
C GLY A 183 -11.28 -0.63 17.29
N ARG A 184 -11.34 -0.51 18.60
CA ARG A 184 -11.81 0.72 19.25
C ARG A 184 -10.70 1.74 19.21
N ARG A 185 -10.95 2.90 18.60
CA ARG A 185 -10.01 4.03 18.63
C ARG A 185 -9.69 4.35 20.09
N GLY A 186 -8.50 4.00 20.51
CA GLY A 186 -7.97 4.51 21.77
C GLY A 186 -7.87 6.02 21.63
N MET A 187 -8.78 6.75 22.26
CA MET A 187 -8.54 8.17 22.52
C MET A 187 -7.38 8.22 23.51
N ILE A 188 -6.25 8.77 23.06
CA ILE A 188 -5.18 9.30 23.93
C ILE A 188 -5.47 10.78 24.12
#